data_0ec4215e34b57553a3b7a0cd3d8b2838
#
_entry.id   0ec4215e34b57553a3b7a0cd3d8b2838
#
_cell.length_a   1.000
_cell.length_b   1.000
_cell.length_c   1.000
_cell.angle_alpha   90.00
_cell.angle_beta   90.00
_cell.angle_gamma   90.00
#
_symmetry.space_group_name_H-M   'P 1'
#
loop_
_entity.id
_entity.type
_entity.pdbx_description
1 polymer ?
#
loop_
_entity_poly.entity_id
_entity_poly.type
_entity_poly.pdbx_seq_one_letter_code
_entity_poly.pdbx_strand_id
1 'polypeptide(L)'
;ECQDADVHFLVGGTQTNTTVISAALRPYQGAVAAVSGHINVHETGAIEATGHKVLPLPSGDGKISAVQVDEMCHAHFTDGSQEHMVQLGWYRFPTLQRMEHCIQRKN
;
A
#
# COMPACT_ATOMS: atom_id res chain seq x y z
N GLU A 1 -24.35 -2.77 -2.80
CA GLU A 1 -24.21 -2.72 -4.27
C GLU A 1 -23.87 -1.29 -4.69
N CYS A 2 -22.77 -1.10 -5.44
CA CYS A 2 -22.39 0.19 -6.00
C CYS A 2 -22.93 0.26 -7.43
N GLN A 3 -24.05 0.91 -7.62
CA GLN A 3 -24.71 1.01 -8.96
C GLN A 3 -23.95 1.92 -9.93
N ASP A 4 -23.10 2.81 -9.41
CA ASP A 4 -22.33 3.80 -10.18
C ASP A 4 -20.84 3.44 -10.28
N ALA A 5 -20.49 2.16 -10.11
CA ALA A 5 -19.11 1.71 -10.18
C ALA A 5 -18.69 1.40 -11.61
N ASP A 6 -17.57 1.98 -12.04
CA ASP A 6 -16.91 1.59 -13.28
C ASP A 6 -16.15 0.26 -13.07
N VAL A 7 -16.33 -0.67 -14.01
CA VAL A 7 -15.68 -1.97 -14.00
C VAL A 7 -14.64 -2.04 -15.11
N HIS A 8 -13.39 -2.27 -14.72
CA HIS A 8 -12.26 -2.39 -15.65
C HIS A 8 -11.73 -3.83 -15.68
N PHE A 9 -11.61 -4.40 -16.87
CA PHE A 9 -11.01 -5.71 -17.10
C PHE A 9 -9.56 -5.55 -17.52
N LEU A 10 -8.65 -6.20 -16.80
CA LEU A 10 -7.21 -6.17 -17.06
C LEU A 10 -6.68 -7.60 -17.31
N VAL A 11 -5.52 -7.70 -17.95
CA VAL A 11 -4.96 -8.98 -18.41
C VAL A 11 -4.60 -9.93 -17.27
N GLY A 12 -4.22 -9.39 -16.10
CA GLY A 12 -3.83 -10.20 -14.95
C GLY A 12 -3.66 -9.42 -13.66
N GLY A 13 -3.45 -10.14 -12.57
CA GLY A 13 -3.32 -9.56 -11.22
C GLY A 13 -2.16 -8.59 -11.09
N THR A 14 -1.01 -8.89 -11.67
CA THR A 14 0.17 -8.02 -11.66
C THR A 14 -0.12 -6.70 -12.36
N GLN A 15 -0.74 -6.72 -13.54
CA GLN A 15 -1.15 -5.50 -14.24
C GLN A 15 -2.16 -4.71 -13.43
N THR A 16 -3.11 -5.38 -12.81
CA THR A 16 -4.10 -4.74 -11.93
C THR A 16 -3.42 -4.03 -10.75
N ASN A 17 -2.52 -4.71 -10.05
CA ASN A 17 -1.79 -4.13 -8.93
C ASN A 17 -0.94 -2.94 -9.37
N THR A 18 -0.19 -3.08 -10.45
CA THR A 18 0.65 -2.02 -11.02
C THR A 18 -0.17 -0.79 -11.38
N THR A 19 -1.28 -0.98 -12.08
CA THR A 19 -2.16 0.10 -12.52
C THR A 19 -2.78 0.84 -11.32
N VAL A 20 -3.35 0.09 -10.37
CA VAL A 20 -4.02 0.68 -9.20
C VAL A 20 -3.02 1.41 -8.30
N ILE A 21 -1.89 0.79 -7.99
CA ILE A 21 -0.87 1.39 -7.13
C ILE A 21 -0.29 2.63 -7.78
N SER A 22 0.06 2.56 -9.06
CA SER A 22 0.60 3.70 -9.80
C SER A 22 -0.38 4.86 -9.90
N ALA A 23 -1.67 4.59 -10.05
CA ALA A 23 -2.71 5.61 -10.14
C ALA A 23 -3.07 6.22 -8.77
N ALA A 24 -2.97 5.43 -7.70
CA ALA A 24 -3.43 5.83 -6.37
C ALA A 24 -2.36 6.52 -5.52
N LEU A 25 -1.07 6.24 -5.77
CA LEU A 25 0.03 6.73 -4.95
C LEU A 25 0.70 7.98 -5.55
N ARG A 26 1.12 8.85 -4.67
CA ARG A 26 2.04 9.94 -5.00
C ARG A 26 3.49 9.42 -5.07
N PRO A 27 4.41 10.09 -5.81
CA PRO A 27 5.78 9.58 -6.01
C PRO A 27 6.56 9.23 -4.74
N TYR A 28 6.26 9.89 -3.64
CA TYR A 28 6.93 9.67 -2.34
C TYR A 28 6.21 8.65 -1.45
N GLN A 29 5.16 8.02 -1.95
CA GLN A 29 4.37 7.04 -1.20
C GLN A 29 4.69 5.61 -1.62
N GLY A 30 4.58 4.68 -0.67
CA GLY A 30 4.78 3.25 -0.85
C GLY A 30 3.55 2.42 -0.53
N ALA A 31 3.52 1.20 -1.05
CA ALA A 31 2.45 0.24 -0.84
C ALA A 31 2.79 -0.70 0.30
N VAL A 32 1.93 -0.76 1.32
CA VAL A 32 2.09 -1.69 2.45
C VAL A 32 1.58 -3.07 2.06
N ALA A 33 2.33 -4.10 2.41
CA ALA A 33 1.96 -5.50 2.19
C ALA A 33 2.49 -6.40 3.31
N ALA A 34 1.94 -7.60 3.45
CA ALA A 34 2.61 -8.64 4.24
C ALA A 34 3.96 -8.99 3.61
N VAL A 35 4.95 -9.38 4.42
CA VAL A 35 6.27 -9.81 3.92
C VAL A 35 6.17 -10.93 2.89
N SER A 36 5.18 -11.82 3.01
CA SER A 36 4.84 -12.87 2.05
C SER A 36 3.81 -12.43 0.98
N GLY A 37 3.41 -11.16 0.99
CA GLY A 37 2.41 -10.63 0.07
C GLY A 37 2.87 -10.70 -1.39
N HIS A 38 1.93 -10.96 -2.30
CA HIS A 38 2.21 -11.20 -3.71
C HIS A 38 3.00 -10.05 -4.35
N ILE A 39 2.64 -8.80 -4.08
CA ILE A 39 3.34 -7.61 -4.58
C ILE A 39 4.78 -7.47 -4.07
N ASN A 40 5.10 -8.12 -2.95
CA ASN A 40 6.46 -8.12 -2.40
C ASN A 40 7.34 -9.24 -2.97
N VAL A 41 6.77 -10.42 -3.25
CA VAL A 41 7.58 -11.63 -3.53
C VAL A 41 7.34 -12.28 -4.89
N HIS A 42 6.24 -12.00 -5.59
CA HIS A 42 5.83 -12.76 -6.78
C HIS A 42 5.53 -11.92 -8.03
N GLU A 43 5.83 -10.63 -8.04
CA GLU A 43 5.54 -9.75 -9.18
C GLU A 43 6.79 -9.25 -9.93
N THR A 44 7.93 -9.90 -9.73
CA THR A 44 9.18 -9.63 -10.47
C THR A 44 9.61 -8.16 -10.47
N GLY A 45 9.33 -7.43 -9.39
CA GLY A 45 9.67 -6.01 -9.28
C GLY A 45 8.72 -5.08 -10.03
N ALA A 46 7.52 -5.53 -10.41
CA ALA A 46 6.57 -4.71 -11.17
C ALA A 46 6.11 -3.46 -10.42
N ILE A 47 5.97 -3.54 -9.09
CA ILE A 47 5.58 -2.39 -8.28
C ILE A 47 6.73 -1.39 -8.19
N GLU A 48 7.93 -1.86 -7.92
CA GLU A 48 9.14 -1.03 -7.86
C GLU A 48 9.43 -0.34 -9.20
N ALA A 49 9.10 -1.00 -10.32
CA ALA A 49 9.21 -0.42 -11.66
C ALA A 49 8.29 0.79 -11.89
N THR A 50 7.23 0.95 -11.09
CA THR A 50 6.39 2.16 -11.10
C THR A 50 6.99 3.34 -10.33
N GLY A 51 8.13 3.14 -9.66
CA GLY A 51 8.76 4.11 -8.78
C GLY A 51 8.27 4.06 -7.32
N HIS A 52 7.40 3.10 -6.99
CA HIS A 52 6.86 2.95 -5.65
C HIS A 52 7.53 1.81 -4.88
N LYS A 53 7.90 2.09 -3.65
CA LYS A 53 8.47 1.11 -2.74
C LYS A 53 7.36 0.23 -2.15
N VAL A 54 7.61 -1.07 -2.08
CA VAL A 54 6.81 -1.96 -1.23
C VAL A 54 7.34 -1.87 0.20
N LEU A 55 6.43 -1.69 1.15
CA LEU A 55 6.70 -1.57 2.58
C LEU A 55 6.21 -2.84 3.28
N PRO A 56 7.07 -3.86 3.47
CA PRO A 56 6.65 -5.13 4.01
C PRO A 56 6.47 -5.07 5.53
N LEU A 57 5.39 -5.68 6.02
CA LEU A 57 5.11 -5.91 7.43
C LEU A 57 5.23 -7.40 7.76
N PRO A 58 5.77 -7.74 8.94
CA PRO A 58 5.85 -9.13 9.40
C PRO A 58 4.48 -9.81 9.43
N SER A 59 4.41 -11.03 8.93
CA SER A 59 3.18 -11.82 8.95
C SER A 59 3.50 -13.31 8.88
N GLY A 60 2.90 -14.09 9.77
CA GLY A 60 3.04 -15.55 9.78
C GLY A 60 2.01 -16.27 8.89
N ASP A 61 0.91 -15.63 8.56
CA ASP A 61 -0.21 -16.20 7.80
C ASP A 61 -0.56 -15.41 6.53
N GLY A 62 0.28 -14.46 6.14
CA GLY A 62 0.07 -13.60 4.97
C GLY A 62 -0.91 -12.45 5.18
N LYS A 63 -1.38 -12.26 6.41
CA LYS A 63 -2.29 -11.15 6.75
C LYS A 63 -1.56 -10.10 7.55
N ILE A 64 -1.96 -8.85 7.37
CA ILE A 64 -1.53 -7.72 8.19
C ILE A 64 -2.73 -7.16 8.94
N SER A 65 -2.52 -6.74 10.19
CA SER A 65 -3.55 -6.16 11.03
C SER A 65 -3.59 -4.64 10.90
N ALA A 66 -4.74 -4.05 11.22
CA ALA A 66 -4.87 -2.60 11.29
C ALA A 66 -3.92 -1.99 12.34
N VAL A 67 -3.66 -2.72 13.43
CA VAL A 67 -2.72 -2.28 14.47
C VAL A 67 -1.30 -2.14 13.93
N GLN A 68 -0.80 -3.13 13.19
CA GLN A 68 0.54 -3.06 12.57
C GLN A 68 0.67 -1.87 11.63
N VAL A 69 -0.38 -1.59 10.85
CA VAL A 69 -0.39 -0.46 9.95
C VAL A 69 -0.41 0.87 10.70
N ASP A 70 -1.22 0.98 11.76
CA ASP A 70 -1.28 2.17 12.61
C ASP A 70 0.06 2.42 13.33
N GLU A 71 0.70 1.39 13.86
CA GLU A 71 2.04 1.46 14.45
C GLU A 71 3.08 1.95 13.44
N MET A 72 3.05 1.44 12.21
CA MET A 72 3.96 1.87 11.14
C MET A 72 3.71 3.33 10.77
N CYS A 73 2.45 3.76 10.69
CA CYS A 73 2.10 5.16 10.48
C CYS A 73 2.61 6.05 11.61
N HIS A 74 2.35 5.64 12.85
CA HIS A 74 2.79 6.39 14.02
C HIS A 74 4.32 6.53 14.06
N ALA A 75 5.03 5.44 13.83
CA ALA A 75 6.49 5.44 13.75
C ALA A 75 7.00 6.41 12.67
N HIS A 76 6.40 6.39 11.47
CA HIS A 76 6.77 7.30 10.38
C HIS A 76 6.60 8.78 10.79
N PHE A 77 5.44 9.16 11.32
CA PHE A 77 5.15 10.56 11.63
C PHE A 77 5.78 11.09 12.92
N THR A 78 6.33 10.22 13.77
CA THR A 78 7.09 10.60 14.96
C THR A 78 8.61 10.58 14.73
N ASP A 79 9.08 10.04 13.61
CA ASP A 79 10.48 10.02 13.25
C ASP A 79 10.96 11.44 12.86
N GLY A 80 12.07 11.85 13.41
CA GLY A 80 12.67 13.17 13.12
C GLY A 80 13.20 13.30 11.68
N SER A 81 13.34 12.18 10.96
CA SER A 81 13.80 12.13 9.57
C SER A 81 12.70 11.75 8.58
N GLN A 82 11.43 11.86 8.97
CA GLN A 82 10.28 11.44 8.16
C GLN A 82 10.26 12.04 6.74
N GLU A 83 10.85 13.23 6.58
CA GLU A 83 10.94 13.92 5.29
C GLU A 83 11.83 13.19 4.27
N HIS A 84 12.70 12.31 4.75
CA HIS A 84 13.60 11.48 3.95
C HIS A 84 13.11 10.03 3.80
N MET A 85 11.94 9.71 4.37
CA MET A 85 11.38 8.38 4.37
C MET A 85 10.22 8.26 3.37
N VAL A 86 10.06 7.08 2.79
CA VAL A 86 8.87 6.77 2.01
C VAL A 86 7.65 6.75 2.92
N GLN A 87 6.65 7.55 2.58
CA GLN A 87 5.40 7.64 3.33
C GLN A 87 4.49 6.45 2.98
N LEU A 88 3.74 5.97 3.96
CA LEU A 88 2.68 5.01 3.70
C LEU A 88 1.56 5.68 2.90
N GLY A 89 1.22 5.11 1.75
CA GLY A 89 0.15 5.66 0.90
C GLY A 89 -0.97 4.70 0.61
N TRP A 90 -0.65 3.42 0.50
CA TRP A 90 -1.63 2.40 0.13
C TRP A 90 -1.26 1.03 0.70
N TYR A 91 -2.26 0.27 1.06
CA TYR A 91 -2.11 -1.13 1.40
C TYR A 91 -3.23 -1.95 0.76
N ARG A 92 -2.91 -3.16 0.35
CA ARG A 92 -3.88 -4.07 -0.23
C ARG A 92 -4.43 -4.99 0.83
N PHE A 93 -5.74 -4.97 0.95
CA PHE A 93 -6.50 -6.02 1.61
C PHE A 93 -7.28 -6.84 0.60
N PRO A 94 -7.67 -8.05 0.93
CA PRO A 94 -8.74 -8.75 0.22
C PRO A 94 -10.05 -7.95 0.25
N THR A 95 -10.20 -7.03 1.19
CA THR A 95 -11.30 -6.06 1.29
C THR A 95 -10.73 -4.65 1.43
N LEU A 96 -11.08 -3.77 0.51
CA LEU A 96 -10.71 -2.36 0.47
C LEU A 96 -11.09 -1.63 1.76
N GLN A 97 -10.11 -1.34 2.61
CA GLN A 97 -10.26 -0.33 3.65
C GLN A 97 -9.22 0.77 3.43
N ARG A 98 -9.72 1.96 3.21
CA ARG A 98 -8.97 3.18 2.93
C ARG A 98 -8.36 3.74 4.22
N MET A 99 -7.05 3.97 4.24
CA MET A 99 -6.40 4.69 5.34
C MET A 99 -6.61 6.20 5.22
N GLU A 100 -7.81 6.68 5.47
CA GLU A 100 -8.05 8.12 5.66
C GLU A 100 -7.44 8.65 6.97
N HIS A 101 -7.19 7.77 7.93
CA HIS A 101 -6.77 8.13 9.29
C HIS A 101 -5.34 8.63 9.42
N CYS A 102 -4.40 8.17 8.60
CA CYS A 102 -3.01 8.63 8.66
C CYS A 102 -2.83 10.03 8.06
N ILE A 103 -3.69 10.43 7.14
CA ILE A 103 -3.61 11.73 6.46
C ILE A 103 -4.29 12.85 7.26
N GLN A 104 -5.30 12.52 8.08
CA GLN A 104 -6.09 13.53 8.82
C GLN A 104 -5.48 13.99 10.15
N ARG A 105 -4.40 13.37 10.65
CA ARG A 105 -3.77 13.80 11.92
C ARG A 105 -2.82 15.00 11.80
N LYS A 106 -2.73 15.65 10.64
CA LYS A 106 -1.89 16.84 10.42
C LYS A 106 -2.64 18.14 10.20
N ASN A 107 -3.92 18.19 10.55
CA ASN A 107 -4.67 19.47 10.58
C ASN A 107 -5.10 19.81 11.99
#